data_b257cbbfc74c3324abcf8fc517ee399b
#
_entry.id   b257cbbfc74c3324abcf8fc517ee399b
#
_cell.length_a   1.000
_cell.length_b   1.000
_cell.length_c   1.000
_cell.angle_alpha   90.00
_cell.angle_beta   90.00
_cell.angle_gamma   90.00
#
_symmetry.space_group_name_H-M   'P 1'
#
loop_
_entity.id
_entity.type
_entity.pdbx_description
1 polymer ?
#
loop_
_entity_poly.entity_id
_entity_poly.type
_entity_poly.pdbx_seq_one_letter_code
_entity_poly.pdbx_strand_id
1 'polypeptide(L)'
;YLPGKLVQHFKDARLEFTTELCFATSRTAFVRSVITNLSDTPLNVSLTWSGGVFEENTTATKVDKGVRFHYPFYGRRWGTNRQIITLRNEPPVDEVTATVLFHTADEVMTVGNDSLQVVEKSDYLLQSGKSYTSEYSQTLTLKGEEADKEYVAIKSIPFDQCFAENAQRWNQGLQRILSADSPYMKENAYRNIAVKALMTLNSNWRTPAGDIFHGCSFPSYTGFIGGCWSWDAWQIASGNVYYNPEGAKSEMLSLFDYQAENGMVPDFIGYNKARNNWRDSKPPVASWGAMNVYKVTGDKAFLDEIFDKLYKFHQWWYAERDHDHNGICEYGSTDGTLIAAAWESGMDNGVRFDDTRMLKNEMEKAWSMDQENICLNSFLYVDKLTLSEMASILGKQELSEQLAKEAEVIKLYVQTKMYDSESGFFYDIRLNDRTPVKVMGAEGWLPLWAGIATPEQAESVKNIMMDEKHFNSYLPLGTLDVSHPALRPTFGYWRGPVWFNQVYFGITGLKRYGYVEEADLLTRKFMAHAQGLMTDGPIHENYNPLTGEVLNAPNFGWSSALILRLLLDQ
;
A
#
# COMPACT_ATOMS: atom_id res chain seq x y z
N TYR A 1 15.72 -13.25 0.30
CA TYR A 1 15.71 -11.79 0.14
C TYR A 1 15.86 -11.15 1.51
N LEU A 2 16.64 -10.04 1.57
CA LEU A 2 16.81 -9.22 2.79
C LEU A 2 16.65 -7.75 2.40
N PRO A 3 16.07 -6.91 3.26
CA PRO A 3 15.92 -5.49 2.98
C PRO A 3 17.24 -4.74 3.05
N GLY A 4 17.31 -3.60 2.36
CA GLY A 4 18.33 -2.58 2.58
C GLY A 4 19.41 -2.48 1.55
N LYS A 5 19.76 -3.52 0.81
CA LYS A 5 20.70 -3.44 -0.32
C LYS A 5 20.42 -4.47 -1.40
N LEU A 6 20.76 -4.12 -2.63
CA LEU A 6 20.86 -5.09 -3.73
C LEU A 6 22.29 -5.58 -3.82
N VAL A 7 22.48 -6.87 -4.07
CA VAL A 7 23.80 -7.48 -4.23
C VAL A 7 23.80 -8.35 -5.48
N GLN A 8 24.78 -8.14 -6.34
CA GLN A 8 25.12 -9.06 -7.42
C GLN A 8 26.50 -9.65 -7.14
N HIS A 9 26.63 -10.94 -7.29
CA HIS A 9 27.87 -11.65 -7.01
C HIS A 9 28.18 -12.61 -8.15
N PHE A 10 29.40 -12.52 -8.65
CA PHE A 10 29.98 -13.44 -9.61
C PHE A 10 31.30 -13.97 -9.07
N LYS A 11 31.55 -15.26 -9.27
CA LYS A 11 32.80 -15.90 -8.85
C LYS A 11 33.18 -17.02 -9.81
N ASP A 12 34.42 -17.03 -10.23
CA ASP A 12 35.05 -18.17 -10.90
C ASP A 12 36.37 -18.58 -10.19
N ALA A 13 37.19 -19.39 -10.84
CA ALA A 13 38.46 -19.87 -10.26
C ALA A 13 39.52 -18.75 -10.10
N ARG A 14 39.38 -17.63 -10.82
CA ARG A 14 40.38 -16.56 -10.89
C ARG A 14 39.90 -15.24 -10.30
N LEU A 15 38.61 -14.92 -10.46
CA LEU A 15 38.06 -13.64 -10.08
C LEU A 15 36.78 -13.80 -9.25
N GLU A 16 36.63 -12.91 -8.28
CA GLU A 16 35.37 -12.65 -7.58
C GLU A 16 34.99 -11.21 -7.81
N PHE A 17 33.72 -10.99 -8.22
CA PHE A 17 33.15 -9.68 -8.45
C PHE A 17 31.87 -9.53 -7.66
N THR A 18 31.80 -8.51 -6.82
CA THR A 18 30.59 -8.21 -6.05
C THR A 18 30.20 -6.76 -6.28
N THR A 19 28.94 -6.51 -6.64
CA THR A 19 28.36 -5.17 -6.71
C THR A 19 27.26 -5.06 -5.67
N GLU A 20 27.30 -4.00 -4.88
CA GLU A 20 26.31 -3.66 -3.87
C GLU A 20 25.71 -2.27 -4.15
N LEU A 21 24.40 -2.12 -3.97
CA LEU A 21 23.69 -0.85 -4.05
C LEU A 21 22.90 -0.60 -2.77
N CYS A 22 23.02 0.59 -2.19
CA CYS A 22 22.13 1.08 -1.13
C CYS A 22 21.75 2.53 -1.38
N PHE A 23 20.71 3.02 -0.70
CA PHE A 23 20.29 4.42 -0.78
C PHE A 23 21.03 5.26 0.25
N ALA A 24 21.76 6.29 -0.23
CA ALA A 24 22.45 7.29 0.59
C ALA A 24 21.48 8.39 1.06
N THR A 25 20.56 8.78 0.18
CA THR A 25 19.49 9.75 0.44
C THR A 25 18.19 9.27 -0.18
N SER A 26 17.13 10.08 -0.08
CA SER A 26 15.86 9.81 -0.77
C SER A 26 15.95 9.95 -2.30
N ARG A 27 17.04 10.48 -2.84
CA ARG A 27 17.26 10.75 -4.27
C ARG A 27 18.46 10.03 -4.84
N THR A 28 19.38 9.55 -4.01
CA THR A 28 20.67 9.03 -4.44
C THR A 28 20.92 7.61 -3.95
N ALA A 29 21.25 6.73 -4.88
CA ALA A 29 21.80 5.41 -4.61
C ALA A 29 23.33 5.43 -4.74
N PHE A 30 24.01 4.77 -3.81
CA PHE A 30 25.43 4.46 -3.89
C PHE A 30 25.63 3.04 -4.39
N VAL A 31 26.56 2.86 -5.33
CA VAL A 31 26.95 1.58 -5.86
C VAL A 31 28.43 1.36 -5.63
N ARG A 32 28.76 0.24 -5.00
CA ARG A 32 30.13 -0.20 -4.77
C ARG A 32 30.36 -1.53 -5.45
N SER A 33 31.40 -1.63 -6.24
CA SER A 33 31.85 -2.86 -6.88
C SER A 33 33.25 -3.23 -6.44
N VAL A 34 33.44 -4.47 -6.05
CA VAL A 34 34.72 -5.01 -5.61
C VAL A 34 35.12 -6.15 -6.53
N ILE A 35 36.32 -6.05 -7.13
CA ILE A 35 36.93 -7.09 -7.95
C ILE A 35 38.11 -7.65 -7.18
N THR A 36 38.12 -8.95 -6.92
CA THR A 36 39.20 -9.65 -6.18
C THR A 36 39.86 -10.67 -7.08
N ASN A 37 41.21 -10.64 -7.13
CA ASN A 37 42.00 -11.67 -7.79
C ASN A 37 42.15 -12.87 -6.85
N LEU A 38 41.53 -13.99 -7.20
CA LEU A 38 41.61 -15.26 -6.45
C LEU A 38 42.74 -16.19 -6.93
N SER A 39 43.42 -15.86 -8.03
CA SER A 39 44.49 -16.67 -8.59
C SER A 39 45.83 -16.43 -7.86
N ASP A 40 46.73 -17.37 -7.98
CA ASP A 40 48.08 -17.29 -7.42
C ASP A 40 49.02 -16.32 -8.17
N THR A 41 48.55 -15.76 -9.29
CA THR A 41 49.35 -14.86 -10.15
C THR A 41 48.61 -13.52 -10.35
N PRO A 42 49.35 -12.43 -10.62
CA PRO A 42 48.73 -11.16 -11.00
C PRO A 42 47.90 -11.30 -12.25
N LEU A 43 46.73 -10.61 -12.28
CA LEU A 43 45.83 -10.55 -13.43
C LEU A 43 45.78 -9.13 -13.99
N ASN A 44 45.87 -9.03 -15.32
CA ASN A 44 45.61 -7.76 -16.00
C ASN A 44 44.09 -7.60 -16.18
N VAL A 45 43.51 -6.55 -15.58
CA VAL A 45 42.09 -6.29 -15.62
C VAL A 45 41.79 -4.90 -16.19
N SER A 46 40.73 -4.82 -16.99
CA SER A 46 40.16 -3.54 -17.45
C SER A 46 38.74 -3.41 -16.92
N LEU A 47 38.41 -2.26 -16.33
CA LEU A 47 37.10 -1.97 -15.79
C LEU A 47 36.45 -0.84 -16.59
N THR A 48 35.34 -1.17 -17.26
CA THR A 48 34.57 -0.22 -18.04
C THR A 48 33.11 -0.26 -17.60
N TRP A 49 32.56 0.90 -17.31
CA TRP A 49 31.14 1.09 -17.04
C TRP A 49 30.46 1.65 -18.26
N SER A 50 29.30 1.10 -18.62
CA SER A 50 28.46 1.62 -19.69
C SER A 50 27.00 1.59 -19.26
N GLY A 51 26.25 2.60 -19.63
CA GLY A 51 24.85 2.72 -19.29
C GLY A 51 24.21 3.92 -19.95
N GLY A 52 22.92 4.15 -19.66
CA GLY A 52 22.18 5.27 -20.19
C GLY A 52 20.77 5.36 -19.67
N VAL A 53 20.09 6.39 -20.13
CA VAL A 53 18.66 6.64 -19.91
C VAL A 53 17.92 6.21 -21.18
N PHE A 54 16.99 5.27 -21.05
CA PHE A 54 16.23 4.73 -22.20
C PHE A 54 14.95 5.52 -22.47
N GLU A 55 15.03 6.86 -22.33
CA GLU A 55 13.90 7.76 -22.61
C GLU A 55 14.21 8.67 -23.79
N GLU A 56 13.21 8.86 -24.67
CA GLU A 56 13.32 9.77 -25.82
C GLU A 56 13.45 11.22 -25.33
N ASN A 57 14.05 12.08 -26.18
CA ASN A 57 14.30 13.47 -25.87
C ASN A 57 15.25 13.70 -24.67
N THR A 58 16.10 12.72 -24.38
CA THR A 58 17.16 12.86 -23.37
C THR A 58 18.27 13.79 -23.90
N THR A 59 18.76 14.65 -23.02
CA THR A 59 19.97 15.45 -23.26
C THR A 59 20.98 15.17 -22.16
N ALA A 60 22.27 15.10 -22.52
CA ALA A 60 23.35 14.81 -21.58
C ALA A 60 24.31 16.00 -21.48
N THR A 61 24.74 16.30 -20.26
CA THR A 61 25.74 17.30 -19.95
C THR A 61 26.84 16.69 -19.09
N LYS A 62 28.11 16.81 -19.49
CA LYS A 62 29.25 16.37 -18.69
C LYS A 62 29.37 17.27 -17.47
N VAL A 63 29.55 16.64 -16.29
CA VAL A 63 29.84 17.33 -15.01
C VAL A 63 31.18 16.78 -14.46
N ASP A 64 31.67 17.40 -13.39
CA ASP A 64 32.90 16.92 -12.74
C ASP A 64 32.72 15.46 -12.26
N LYS A 65 33.56 14.57 -12.78
CA LYS A 65 33.53 13.11 -12.53
C LYS A 65 32.22 12.40 -12.92
N GLY A 66 31.42 12.96 -13.85
CA GLY A 66 30.16 12.32 -14.20
C GLY A 66 29.41 12.93 -15.36
N VAL A 67 28.13 12.52 -15.45
CA VAL A 67 27.19 13.00 -16.45
C VAL A 67 25.85 13.29 -15.81
N ARG A 68 25.19 14.32 -16.32
CA ARG A 68 23.82 14.69 -15.97
C ARG A 68 22.95 14.53 -17.21
N PHE A 69 21.90 13.74 -17.09
CA PHE A 69 20.87 13.56 -18.11
C PHE A 69 19.61 14.32 -17.72
N HIS A 70 18.98 14.97 -18.69
CA HIS A 70 17.66 15.57 -18.56
C HIS A 70 16.70 14.91 -19.54
N TYR A 71 15.53 14.49 -19.04
CA TYR A 71 14.52 13.85 -19.87
C TYR A 71 13.11 14.09 -19.34
N PRO A 72 12.08 14.12 -20.24
CA PRO A 72 10.69 14.22 -19.84
C PRO A 72 10.19 12.90 -19.26
N PHE A 73 9.44 12.96 -18.17
CA PHE A 73 8.76 11.81 -17.60
C PHE A 73 7.29 11.78 -18.01
N TYR A 74 6.93 10.78 -18.81
CA TYR A 74 5.57 10.61 -19.30
C TYR A 74 4.73 9.73 -18.39
N GLY A 75 3.41 10.03 -18.33
CA GLY A 75 2.45 9.16 -17.67
C GLY A 75 2.42 7.76 -18.27
N ARG A 76 2.05 6.78 -17.47
CA ARG A 76 1.90 5.37 -17.89
C ARG A 76 0.52 4.87 -17.51
N ARG A 77 -0.05 3.96 -18.31
CA ARG A 77 -1.31 3.28 -18.02
C ARG A 77 -1.25 1.81 -18.46
N TRP A 78 -2.13 0.99 -17.92
CA TRP A 78 -2.35 -0.36 -18.41
C TRP A 78 -3.06 -0.35 -19.76
N GLY A 79 -2.52 -1.05 -20.72
CA GLY A 79 -3.18 -1.35 -21.98
C GLY A 79 -4.09 -2.58 -21.87
N THR A 80 -4.89 -2.83 -22.91
CA THR A 80 -5.85 -3.95 -22.98
C THR A 80 -5.21 -5.34 -22.79
N ASN A 81 -3.93 -5.49 -23.08
CA ASN A 81 -3.17 -6.74 -22.94
C ASN A 81 -2.29 -6.77 -21.67
N ARG A 82 -2.64 -6.01 -20.63
CA ARG A 82 -1.86 -5.87 -19.39
C ARG A 82 -0.41 -5.39 -19.59
N GLN A 83 -0.11 -4.75 -20.70
CA GLN A 83 1.16 -4.10 -20.94
C GLN A 83 1.13 -2.65 -20.43
N ILE A 84 2.25 -2.17 -19.91
CA ILE A 84 2.38 -0.76 -19.53
C ILE A 84 2.57 0.06 -20.81
N ILE A 85 1.68 1.03 -21.03
CA ILE A 85 1.74 1.97 -22.16
C ILE A 85 2.21 3.31 -21.63
N THR A 86 3.30 3.83 -22.18
CA THR A 86 3.76 5.20 -21.91
C THR A 86 2.94 6.19 -22.74
N LEU A 87 2.39 7.21 -22.09
CA LEU A 87 1.49 8.20 -22.69
C LEU A 87 2.28 9.33 -23.37
N ARG A 88 3.07 9.01 -24.39
CA ARG A 88 3.94 9.98 -25.10
C ARG A 88 3.18 11.01 -25.95
N ASN A 89 1.92 10.76 -26.24
CA ASN A 89 1.05 11.71 -26.96
C ASN A 89 0.41 12.76 -26.04
N GLU A 90 0.62 12.62 -24.71
CA GLU A 90 0.18 13.57 -23.70
C GLU A 90 1.39 14.42 -23.25
N PRO A 91 1.20 15.60 -22.69
CA PRO A 91 2.29 16.36 -22.07
C PRO A 91 3.00 15.52 -21.02
N PRO A 92 4.33 15.67 -20.85
CA PRO A 92 5.03 15.00 -19.76
C PRO A 92 4.44 15.39 -18.42
N VAL A 93 4.33 14.43 -17.51
CA VAL A 93 3.84 14.69 -16.14
C VAL A 93 4.88 15.37 -15.29
N ASP A 94 6.17 15.21 -15.65
CA ASP A 94 7.31 15.85 -14.98
C ASP A 94 8.55 15.87 -15.88
N GLU A 95 9.62 16.50 -15.40
CA GLU A 95 10.97 16.47 -15.96
C GLU A 95 11.91 15.88 -14.92
N VAL A 96 12.75 14.95 -15.35
CA VAL A 96 13.71 14.27 -14.48
C VAL A 96 15.13 14.69 -14.82
N THR A 97 15.91 14.93 -13.77
CA THR A 97 17.36 15.06 -13.86
C THR A 97 18.00 13.84 -13.22
N ALA A 98 18.72 13.05 -14.04
CA ALA A 98 19.51 11.90 -13.56
C ALA A 98 20.99 12.26 -13.59
N THR A 99 21.69 12.14 -12.46
CA THR A 99 23.13 12.41 -12.37
C THR A 99 23.87 11.14 -11.96
N VAL A 100 24.89 10.77 -12.72
CA VAL A 100 25.80 9.64 -12.39
C VAL A 100 27.19 10.22 -12.15
N LEU A 101 27.78 9.92 -10.96
CA LEU A 101 29.12 10.37 -10.57
C LEU A 101 29.99 9.19 -10.23
N PHE A 102 31.22 9.17 -10.75
CA PHE A 102 32.24 8.17 -10.45
C PHE A 102 33.23 8.73 -9.42
N HIS A 103 33.25 8.14 -8.23
CA HIS A 103 34.06 8.64 -7.11
C HIS A 103 35.51 8.13 -7.16
N THR A 104 35.75 6.99 -7.81
CA THR A 104 37.05 6.30 -7.91
C THR A 104 37.67 6.34 -9.31
N ALA A 105 36.95 6.80 -10.33
CA ALA A 105 37.47 6.84 -11.70
C ALA A 105 38.46 7.98 -11.90
N ASP A 106 39.60 7.64 -12.54
CA ASP A 106 40.66 8.59 -12.94
C ASP A 106 40.52 9.07 -14.39
N GLU A 107 39.48 8.54 -15.15
CA GLU A 107 39.00 9.09 -16.38
C GLU A 107 39.32 8.61 -17.79
N VAL A 108 38.53 7.94 -18.50
CA VAL A 108 38.08 8.39 -19.82
C VAL A 108 36.56 8.26 -19.88
N MET A 109 35.85 9.37 -20.00
CA MET A 109 34.40 9.38 -20.10
C MET A 109 33.97 9.82 -21.50
N THR A 110 33.22 8.95 -22.17
CA THR A 110 32.50 9.25 -23.40
C THR A 110 31.03 9.42 -23.09
N VAL A 111 30.43 10.53 -23.53
CA VAL A 111 29.02 10.86 -23.28
C VAL A 111 28.31 10.97 -24.62
N GLY A 112 27.27 10.16 -24.81
CA GLY A 112 26.28 10.29 -25.87
C GLY A 112 25.08 11.14 -25.43
N ASN A 113 24.06 11.30 -26.24
CA ASN A 113 22.86 12.05 -25.88
C ASN A 113 22.09 11.40 -24.73
N ASP A 114 22.03 10.09 -24.70
CA ASP A 114 21.26 9.25 -23.76
C ASP A 114 22.12 8.20 -23.04
N SER A 115 23.43 8.19 -23.27
CA SER A 115 24.33 7.12 -22.83
C SER A 115 25.67 7.66 -22.35
N LEU A 116 26.35 6.84 -21.53
CA LEU A 116 27.70 7.08 -21.06
C LEU A 116 28.54 5.80 -21.15
N GLN A 117 29.84 5.99 -21.32
CA GLN A 117 30.85 4.97 -21.12
C GLN A 117 32.01 5.56 -20.33
N VAL A 118 32.44 4.88 -19.29
CA VAL A 118 33.58 5.29 -18.45
C VAL A 118 34.58 4.15 -18.38
N VAL A 119 35.80 4.38 -18.87
CA VAL A 119 36.94 3.48 -18.67
C VAL A 119 37.61 3.88 -17.37
N GLU A 120 37.28 3.19 -16.29
CA GLU A 120 37.78 3.50 -14.94
C GLU A 120 39.20 3.02 -14.74
N LYS A 121 39.49 1.82 -15.23
CA LYS A 121 40.87 1.25 -15.28
C LYS A 121 41.09 0.58 -16.63
N SER A 122 42.27 0.79 -17.19
CA SER A 122 42.76 0.09 -18.38
C SER A 122 44.08 -0.58 -18.05
N ASP A 123 44.20 -1.86 -18.39
CA ASP A 123 45.42 -2.65 -18.18
C ASP A 123 45.97 -2.60 -16.74
N TYR A 124 45.06 -2.63 -15.75
CA TYR A 124 45.42 -2.59 -14.35
C TYR A 124 45.90 -3.96 -13.84
N LEU A 125 47.14 -4.01 -13.34
CA LEU A 125 47.74 -5.24 -12.80
C LEU A 125 47.26 -5.49 -11.38
N LEU A 126 46.20 -6.31 -11.23
CA LEU A 126 45.65 -6.70 -9.93
C LEU A 126 46.46 -7.87 -9.34
N GLN A 127 47.22 -7.60 -8.27
CA GLN A 127 48.06 -8.59 -7.60
C GLN A 127 47.24 -9.75 -7.02
N SER A 128 47.85 -10.93 -6.87
CA SER A 128 47.26 -12.10 -6.24
C SER A 128 46.72 -11.78 -4.85
N GLY A 129 45.47 -12.19 -4.56
CA GLY A 129 44.77 -11.96 -3.30
C GLY A 129 44.41 -10.49 -3.03
N LYS A 130 44.57 -9.58 -3.99
CA LYS A 130 44.23 -8.17 -3.84
C LYS A 130 42.88 -7.85 -4.50
N SER A 131 42.27 -6.77 -4.02
CA SER A 131 41.01 -6.27 -4.56
C SER A 131 41.16 -4.84 -5.08
N TYR A 132 40.36 -4.51 -6.08
CA TYR A 132 40.10 -3.15 -6.53
C TYR A 132 38.64 -2.78 -6.24
N THR A 133 38.40 -1.58 -5.70
CA THR A 133 37.07 -1.08 -5.40
C THR A 133 36.73 0.08 -6.31
N SER A 134 35.55 -0.01 -6.95
CA SER A 134 34.94 1.05 -7.74
C SER A 134 33.70 1.57 -7.03
N GLU A 135 33.53 2.88 -6.99
CA GLU A 135 32.40 3.55 -6.33
C GLU A 135 31.80 4.61 -7.25
N TYR A 136 30.47 4.53 -7.42
CA TYR A 136 29.73 5.56 -8.13
C TYR A 136 28.36 5.80 -7.48
N SER A 137 27.75 6.94 -7.78
CA SER A 137 26.41 7.31 -7.31
C SER A 137 25.46 7.58 -8.47
N GLN A 138 24.18 7.27 -8.25
CA GLN A 138 23.09 7.57 -9.16
C GLN A 138 22.06 8.41 -8.42
N THR A 139 21.79 9.61 -8.92
CA THR A 139 20.82 10.56 -8.35
C THR A 139 19.69 10.79 -9.32
N LEU A 140 18.45 10.78 -8.84
CA LEU A 140 17.26 11.16 -9.61
C LEU A 140 16.52 12.28 -8.87
N THR A 141 16.32 13.41 -9.55
CA THR A 141 15.54 14.54 -9.03
C THR A 141 14.43 14.91 -10.02
N LEU A 142 13.28 15.35 -9.48
CA LEU A 142 12.16 15.86 -10.26
C LEU A 142 12.30 17.37 -10.49
N LYS A 143 11.50 17.92 -11.40
CA LYS A 143 11.42 19.36 -11.65
C LYS A 143 11.09 20.11 -10.37
N GLY A 144 11.86 21.18 -10.12
CA GLY A 144 11.72 21.99 -8.90
C GLY A 144 12.52 21.49 -7.70
N GLU A 145 13.07 20.28 -7.75
CA GLU A 145 14.04 19.81 -6.77
C GLU A 145 15.44 20.34 -7.09
N GLU A 146 16.23 20.60 -6.03
CA GLU A 146 17.55 21.20 -6.20
C GLU A 146 18.63 20.16 -6.48
N ALA A 147 18.74 19.71 -7.74
CA ALA A 147 19.72 18.72 -8.17
C ALA A 147 21.17 19.10 -7.79
N ASP A 148 21.49 20.40 -7.77
CA ASP A 148 22.84 20.86 -7.39
C ASP A 148 23.08 20.77 -5.88
N LYS A 149 22.06 20.97 -5.04
CA LYS A 149 22.19 20.71 -3.59
C LYS A 149 22.42 19.23 -3.29
N GLU A 150 21.65 18.36 -3.93
CA GLU A 150 21.83 16.92 -3.82
C GLU A 150 23.24 16.51 -4.28
N TYR A 151 23.69 17.03 -5.43
CA TYR A 151 25.03 16.81 -5.97
C TYR A 151 26.14 17.22 -4.99
N VAL A 152 25.99 18.33 -4.28
CA VAL A 152 26.97 18.78 -3.26
C VAL A 152 26.90 17.89 -2.01
N ALA A 153 25.69 17.56 -1.55
CA ALA A 153 25.48 16.78 -0.33
C ALA A 153 26.13 15.37 -0.44
N ILE A 154 25.93 14.67 -1.55
CA ILE A 154 26.42 13.30 -1.73
C ILE A 154 27.96 13.20 -1.75
N LYS A 155 28.67 14.26 -2.18
CA LYS A 155 30.13 14.31 -2.17
C LYS A 155 30.74 14.22 -0.76
N SER A 156 29.97 14.59 0.27
CA SER A 156 30.40 14.60 1.67
C SER A 156 30.02 13.33 2.42
N ILE A 157 29.24 12.42 1.85
CA ILE A 157 28.78 11.20 2.49
C ILE A 157 29.80 10.07 2.22
N PRO A 158 30.49 9.52 3.26
CA PRO A 158 31.38 8.38 3.08
C PRO A 158 30.59 7.11 2.74
N PHE A 159 31.03 6.35 1.74
CA PHE A 159 30.38 5.10 1.32
C PHE A 159 30.27 4.10 2.47
N ASP A 160 31.34 3.87 3.23
CA ASP A 160 31.34 2.92 4.35
C ASP A 160 30.31 3.29 5.42
N GLN A 161 30.19 4.56 5.75
CA GLN A 161 29.18 5.05 6.70
C GLN A 161 27.77 4.82 6.16
N CYS A 162 27.51 5.18 4.90
CA CYS A 162 26.23 4.98 4.26
C CYS A 162 25.79 3.51 4.27
N PHE A 163 26.67 2.60 3.87
CA PHE A 163 26.37 1.15 3.88
C PHE A 163 26.12 0.63 5.29
N ALA A 164 26.89 1.08 6.30
CA ALA A 164 26.72 0.66 7.68
C ALA A 164 25.40 1.17 8.28
N GLU A 165 25.06 2.43 8.10
CA GLU A 165 23.81 3.03 8.58
C GLU A 165 22.60 2.40 7.91
N ASN A 166 22.66 2.18 6.60
CA ASN A 166 21.62 1.51 5.85
C ASN A 166 21.40 0.07 6.38
N ALA A 167 22.46 -0.70 6.59
CA ALA A 167 22.37 -2.04 7.15
C ALA A 167 21.77 -2.02 8.56
N GLN A 168 22.20 -1.10 9.42
CA GLN A 168 21.67 -0.95 10.78
C GLN A 168 20.16 -0.68 10.77
N ARG A 169 19.71 0.30 9.98
CA ARG A 169 18.29 0.67 9.86
C ARG A 169 17.42 -0.51 9.48
N TRP A 170 17.80 -1.24 8.44
CA TRP A 170 17.01 -2.36 7.93
C TRP A 170 17.07 -3.60 8.84
N ASN A 171 18.22 -3.87 9.45
CA ASN A 171 18.33 -4.95 10.42
C ASN A 171 17.48 -4.70 11.67
N GLN A 172 17.38 -3.46 12.15
CA GLN A 172 16.50 -3.11 13.25
C GLN A 172 15.02 -3.35 12.91
N GLY A 173 14.57 -2.91 11.72
CA GLY A 173 13.22 -3.17 11.25
C GLY A 173 12.91 -4.67 11.12
N LEU A 174 13.83 -5.42 10.52
CA LEU A 174 13.71 -6.87 10.37
C LEU A 174 13.65 -7.59 11.72
N GLN A 175 14.48 -7.20 12.68
CA GLN A 175 14.51 -7.79 14.02
C GLN A 175 13.19 -7.58 14.77
N ARG A 176 12.57 -6.40 14.67
CA ARG A 176 11.26 -6.14 15.30
C ARG A 176 10.21 -7.15 14.81
N ILE A 177 10.19 -7.44 13.49
CA ILE A 177 9.26 -8.41 12.90
C ILE A 177 9.59 -9.83 13.35
N LEU A 178 10.87 -10.25 13.24
CA LEU A 178 11.28 -11.62 13.51
C LEU A 178 11.25 -12.00 14.99
N SER A 179 11.28 -11.01 15.90
CA SER A 179 11.19 -11.21 17.35
C SER A 179 9.78 -11.10 17.91
N ALA A 180 8.77 -10.88 17.08
CA ALA A 180 7.38 -10.82 17.52
C ALA A 180 6.94 -12.15 18.17
N ASP A 181 6.32 -12.07 19.35
CA ASP A 181 5.81 -13.26 20.07
C ASP A 181 4.42 -13.64 19.53
N SER A 182 4.40 -14.20 18.34
CA SER A 182 3.21 -14.73 17.68
C SER A 182 3.39 -16.22 17.40
N PRO A 183 2.34 -17.04 17.49
CA PRO A 183 2.39 -18.46 17.12
C PRO A 183 2.91 -18.67 15.71
N TYR A 184 2.48 -17.84 14.75
CA TYR A 184 2.91 -17.91 13.36
C TYR A 184 4.42 -17.63 13.20
N MET A 185 4.96 -16.69 13.94
CA MET A 185 6.38 -16.31 13.85
C MET A 185 7.34 -17.38 14.42
N LYS A 186 6.82 -18.44 15.06
CA LYS A 186 7.59 -19.62 15.46
C LYS A 186 7.85 -20.58 14.28
N GLU A 187 7.10 -20.45 13.19
CA GLU A 187 7.21 -21.28 11.99
C GLU A 187 7.98 -20.56 10.87
N ASN A 188 9.01 -21.20 10.30
CA ASN A 188 9.85 -20.59 9.27
C ASN A 188 9.09 -20.15 8.01
N ALA A 189 8.03 -20.90 7.63
CA ALA A 189 7.23 -20.54 6.47
C ALA A 189 6.57 -19.16 6.63
N TYR A 190 5.95 -18.91 7.78
CA TYR A 190 5.32 -17.60 8.06
C TYR A 190 6.33 -16.47 8.26
N ARG A 191 7.51 -16.77 8.85
CA ARG A 191 8.62 -15.81 8.91
C ARG A 191 9.05 -15.37 7.51
N ASN A 192 9.13 -16.29 6.56
CA ASN A 192 9.45 -15.97 5.16
C ASN A 192 8.38 -15.11 4.51
N ILE A 193 7.08 -15.39 4.78
CA ILE A 193 5.97 -14.55 4.32
C ILE A 193 6.09 -13.14 4.90
N ALA A 194 6.36 -12.99 6.20
CA ALA A 194 6.53 -11.70 6.85
C ALA A 194 7.69 -10.89 6.27
N VAL A 195 8.84 -11.53 5.99
CA VAL A 195 9.98 -10.89 5.29
C VAL A 195 9.60 -10.46 3.89
N LYS A 196 8.87 -11.31 3.13
CA LYS A 196 8.39 -10.98 1.78
C LYS A 196 7.43 -9.78 1.81
N ALA A 197 6.52 -9.73 2.78
CA ALA A 197 5.59 -8.62 2.98
C ALA A 197 6.36 -7.32 3.27
N LEU A 198 7.34 -7.34 4.17
CA LEU A 198 8.23 -6.21 4.44
C LEU A 198 8.97 -5.75 3.18
N MET A 199 9.51 -6.66 2.38
CA MET A 199 10.20 -6.33 1.13
C MET A 199 9.27 -5.66 0.13
N THR A 200 8.03 -6.15 0.00
CA THR A 200 7.01 -5.56 -0.86
C THR A 200 6.67 -4.14 -0.43
N LEU A 201 6.39 -3.94 0.85
CA LEU A 201 6.06 -2.63 1.43
C LEU A 201 7.20 -1.61 1.24
N ASN A 202 8.44 -2.03 1.49
CA ASN A 202 9.61 -1.19 1.25
C ASN A 202 9.77 -0.80 -0.23
N SER A 203 9.52 -1.73 -1.15
CA SER A 203 9.62 -1.46 -2.58
C SER A 203 8.52 -0.54 -3.11
N ASN A 204 7.36 -0.53 -2.46
CA ASN A 204 6.23 0.34 -2.79
C ASN A 204 6.36 1.76 -2.23
N TRP A 205 7.19 1.95 -1.19
CA TRP A 205 7.39 3.25 -0.55
C TRP A 205 7.96 4.30 -1.50
N ARG A 206 7.40 5.50 -1.44
CA ARG A 206 7.87 6.69 -2.17
C ARG A 206 8.08 7.82 -1.18
N THR A 207 9.27 8.40 -1.23
CA THR A 207 9.60 9.61 -0.47
C THR A 207 8.89 10.83 -1.08
N PRO A 208 8.71 11.91 -0.31
CA PRO A 208 8.14 13.16 -0.81
C PRO A 208 8.81 13.63 -2.10
N ALA A 209 8.01 13.97 -3.11
CA ALA A 209 8.48 14.46 -4.40
C ALA A 209 7.33 15.11 -5.20
N GLY A 210 7.62 16.12 -6.01
CA GLY A 210 6.61 16.86 -6.76
C GLY A 210 5.53 17.42 -5.82
N ASP A 211 4.26 17.12 -6.11
CA ASP A 211 3.13 17.51 -5.27
C ASP A 211 2.78 16.47 -4.18
N ILE A 212 3.59 15.44 -3.95
CA ILE A 212 3.46 14.54 -2.79
C ILE A 212 4.32 15.10 -1.66
N PHE A 213 3.70 15.70 -0.63
CA PHE A 213 4.40 16.41 0.46
C PHE A 213 4.81 15.48 1.60
N HIS A 214 4.00 14.47 1.93
CA HIS A 214 4.38 13.39 2.82
C HIS A 214 4.58 12.10 2.02
N GLY A 215 5.61 11.32 2.36
CA GLY A 215 5.85 10.04 1.70
C GLY A 215 4.69 9.07 1.88
N CYS A 216 4.41 8.29 0.85
CA CYS A 216 3.36 7.28 0.84
C CYS A 216 3.74 6.09 -0.04
N SER A 217 3.00 5.00 0.09
CA SER A 217 3.20 3.82 -0.72
C SER A 217 2.33 3.83 -1.97
N PHE A 218 2.90 3.51 -3.11
CA PHE A 218 2.09 3.13 -4.25
C PHE A 218 1.55 1.71 -4.03
N PRO A 219 0.32 1.40 -4.44
CA PRO A 219 -0.25 0.07 -4.19
C PRO A 219 0.57 -1.08 -4.75
N SER A 220 1.28 -0.86 -5.87
CA SER A 220 2.24 -1.81 -6.43
C SER A 220 3.26 -1.08 -7.30
N TYR A 221 4.56 -1.28 -7.05
CA TYR A 221 5.64 -0.68 -7.85
C TYR A 221 5.71 -1.23 -9.29
N THR A 222 4.98 -2.29 -9.60
CA THR A 222 4.87 -2.88 -10.94
C THR A 222 3.52 -2.67 -11.59
N GLY A 223 2.46 -2.41 -10.82
CA GLY A 223 1.09 -2.31 -11.33
C GLY A 223 0.44 -0.94 -11.18
N PHE A 224 0.64 -0.28 -10.04
CA PHE A 224 0.01 0.99 -9.69
C PHE A 224 1.07 2.04 -9.39
N ILE A 225 1.69 2.59 -10.44
CA ILE A 225 2.89 3.43 -10.35
C ILE A 225 2.61 4.94 -10.48
N GLY A 226 1.37 5.37 -10.29
CA GLY A 226 0.98 6.77 -10.57
C GLY A 226 0.82 7.66 -9.35
N GLY A 227 0.64 7.09 -8.16
CA GLY A 227 0.37 7.82 -6.92
C GLY A 227 -0.19 6.92 -5.82
N CYS A 228 -0.80 7.55 -4.83
CA CYS A 228 -1.30 6.92 -3.61
C CYS A 228 -2.83 7.01 -3.57
N TRP A 229 -3.48 5.90 -3.22
CA TRP A 229 -4.92 5.85 -2.92
C TRP A 229 -5.15 5.95 -1.42
N SER A 230 -6.23 6.62 -1.02
CA SER A 230 -6.44 6.97 0.38
C SER A 230 -6.60 5.77 1.31
N TRP A 231 -7.55 4.86 1.06
CA TRP A 231 -7.71 3.72 1.96
C TRP A 231 -6.58 2.70 1.87
N ASP A 232 -5.89 2.62 0.70
CA ASP A 232 -4.65 1.84 0.55
C ASP A 232 -3.58 2.35 1.52
N ALA A 233 -3.28 3.64 1.48
CA ALA A 233 -2.29 4.28 2.35
C ALA A 233 -2.60 4.03 3.84
N TRP A 234 -3.86 4.20 4.26
CA TRP A 234 -4.23 3.99 5.66
C TRP A 234 -4.12 2.53 6.12
N GLN A 235 -4.47 1.58 5.25
CA GLN A 235 -4.26 0.15 5.52
C GLN A 235 -2.77 -0.21 5.51
N ILE A 236 -2.00 0.31 4.55
CA ILE A 236 -0.56 0.09 4.44
C ILE A 236 0.18 0.65 5.66
N ALA A 237 -0.15 1.87 6.10
CA ALA A 237 0.44 2.47 7.29
C ALA A 237 0.29 1.58 8.53
N SER A 238 -0.86 0.91 8.67
CA SER A 238 -1.12 0.01 9.80
C SER A 238 -0.18 -1.20 9.85
N GLY A 239 0.41 -1.62 8.73
CA GLY A 239 1.41 -2.67 8.65
C GLY A 239 2.85 -2.14 8.63
N ASN A 240 3.07 -1.00 7.95
CA ASN A 240 4.38 -0.35 7.87
C ASN A 240 4.94 0.02 9.25
N VAL A 241 4.08 0.34 10.20
CA VAL A 241 4.48 0.79 11.53
C VAL A 241 5.37 -0.20 12.28
N TYR A 242 5.26 -1.50 12.00
CA TYR A 242 6.07 -2.51 12.67
C TYR A 242 7.56 -2.43 12.34
N TYR A 243 7.92 -1.92 11.16
CA TYR A 243 9.32 -1.79 10.76
C TYR A 243 9.76 -0.36 10.43
N ASN A 244 8.86 0.52 10.02
CA ASN A 244 9.12 1.91 9.64
C ASN A 244 8.08 2.86 10.25
N PRO A 245 8.14 3.12 11.58
CA PRO A 245 7.14 3.95 12.26
C PRO A 245 7.01 5.36 11.68
N GLU A 246 8.11 6.01 11.35
CA GLU A 246 8.09 7.37 10.78
C GLU A 246 7.49 7.39 9.37
N GLY A 247 7.79 6.36 8.56
CA GLY A 247 7.14 6.19 7.26
C GLY A 247 5.63 5.98 7.41
N ALA A 248 5.19 5.20 8.40
CA ALA A 248 3.76 4.98 8.65
C ALA A 248 3.02 6.27 9.05
N LYS A 249 3.62 7.13 9.87
CA LYS A 249 3.06 8.45 10.20
C LYS A 249 2.95 9.33 8.96
N SER A 250 4.03 9.39 8.15
CA SER A 250 4.06 10.13 6.89
C SER A 250 2.97 9.65 5.94
N GLU A 251 2.79 8.34 5.81
CA GLU A 251 1.75 7.73 4.96
C GLU A 251 0.33 8.10 5.42
N MET A 252 0.08 8.13 6.73
CA MET A 252 -1.19 8.59 7.28
C MET A 252 -1.49 10.05 6.92
N LEU A 253 -0.49 10.93 6.91
CA LEU A 253 -0.65 12.36 6.63
C LEU A 253 -0.79 12.67 5.13
N SER A 254 -0.24 11.85 4.25
CA SER A 254 -0.08 12.14 2.83
C SER A 254 -1.37 12.55 2.11
N LEU A 255 -2.45 11.85 2.31
CA LEU A 255 -3.74 12.16 1.68
C LEU A 255 -4.42 13.40 2.32
N PHE A 256 -4.17 13.61 3.61
CA PHE A 256 -4.69 14.77 4.35
C PHE A 256 -4.00 16.09 4.00
N ASP A 257 -2.85 16.05 3.31
CA ASP A 257 -2.25 17.25 2.70
C ASP A 257 -3.20 17.94 1.69
N TYR A 258 -4.12 17.14 1.13
CA TYR A 258 -5.11 17.57 0.16
C TYR A 258 -6.54 17.60 0.71
N GLN A 259 -6.72 17.54 2.03
CA GLN A 259 -8.06 17.63 2.61
C GLN A 259 -8.75 18.96 2.24
N ALA A 260 -9.94 18.87 1.64
CA ALA A 260 -10.73 20.03 1.24
C ALA A 260 -11.31 20.79 2.45
N GLU A 261 -11.80 22.02 2.21
CA GLU A 261 -12.42 22.83 3.26
C GLU A 261 -13.66 22.17 3.88
N ASN A 262 -14.45 21.41 3.10
CA ASN A 262 -15.60 20.66 3.61
C ASN A 262 -15.19 19.37 4.36
N GLY A 263 -13.92 18.98 4.34
CA GLY A 263 -13.40 17.79 5.02
C GLY A 263 -13.13 16.61 4.10
N MET A 264 -13.56 16.64 2.83
CA MET A 264 -13.33 15.58 1.86
C MET A 264 -11.82 15.31 1.71
N VAL A 265 -11.45 14.03 1.66
CA VAL A 265 -10.13 13.57 1.27
C VAL A 265 -10.23 12.94 -0.11
N PRO A 266 -9.35 13.28 -1.08
CA PRO A 266 -9.44 12.73 -2.43
C PRO A 266 -9.17 11.22 -2.41
N ASP A 267 -9.78 10.48 -3.34
CA ASP A 267 -9.51 9.07 -3.56
C ASP A 267 -8.02 8.81 -3.83
N PHE A 268 -7.42 9.65 -4.66
CA PHE A 268 -6.07 9.46 -5.19
C PHE A 268 -5.29 10.78 -5.23
N ILE A 269 -4.00 10.72 -4.89
CA ILE A 269 -3.02 11.80 -5.10
C ILE A 269 -1.83 11.31 -5.92
N GLY A 270 -1.27 12.19 -6.75
CA GLY A 270 -0.10 11.88 -7.59
C GLY A 270 0.99 12.94 -7.50
N TYR A 271 2.13 12.67 -8.12
CA TYR A 271 3.25 13.63 -8.22
C TYR A 271 2.88 14.97 -8.85
N ASN A 272 1.79 15.02 -9.61
CA ASN A 272 1.18 16.24 -10.12
C ASN A 272 -0.25 16.32 -9.58
N LYS A 273 -0.54 17.30 -8.75
CA LYS A 273 -1.85 17.52 -8.11
C LYS A 273 -3.01 17.73 -9.08
N ALA A 274 -2.74 18.13 -10.33
CA ALA A 274 -3.78 18.21 -11.36
C ALA A 274 -4.41 16.83 -11.69
N ARG A 275 -3.77 15.75 -11.28
CA ARG A 275 -4.24 14.37 -11.46
C ARG A 275 -4.96 13.82 -10.23
N ASN A 276 -5.02 14.57 -9.12
CA ASN A 276 -5.72 14.12 -7.93
C ASN A 276 -7.20 13.84 -8.26
N ASN A 277 -7.71 12.68 -7.80
CA ASN A 277 -9.09 12.30 -8.04
C ASN A 277 -10.01 12.84 -6.93
N TRP A 278 -10.92 13.70 -7.32
CA TRP A 278 -11.92 14.34 -6.47
C TRP A 278 -13.36 13.88 -6.77
N ARG A 279 -13.51 12.87 -7.63
CA ARG A 279 -14.84 12.36 -7.99
C ARG A 279 -15.48 11.59 -6.84
N ASP A 280 -14.65 11.01 -6.01
CA ASP A 280 -14.98 10.15 -4.88
C ASP A 280 -13.91 10.26 -3.79
N SER A 281 -14.21 9.69 -2.63
CA SER A 281 -13.25 9.42 -1.57
C SER A 281 -13.04 7.90 -1.45
N LYS A 282 -12.65 7.40 -0.28
CA LYS A 282 -12.53 5.96 0.02
C LYS A 282 -13.07 5.65 1.41
N PRO A 283 -13.39 4.37 1.72
CA PRO A 283 -13.95 3.98 3.01
C PRO A 283 -13.19 4.57 4.20
N PRO A 284 -13.89 5.04 5.27
CA PRO A 284 -13.31 5.79 6.38
C PRO A 284 -12.54 4.90 7.38
N VAL A 285 -11.42 4.32 6.94
CA VAL A 285 -10.52 3.52 7.78
C VAL A 285 -9.30 4.31 8.28
N ALA A 286 -9.29 5.63 8.05
CA ALA A 286 -8.16 6.49 8.42
C ALA A 286 -7.92 6.54 9.93
N SER A 287 -8.97 6.73 10.74
CA SER A 287 -8.82 6.76 12.20
C SER A 287 -8.33 5.43 12.75
N TRP A 288 -8.84 4.31 12.21
CA TRP A 288 -8.35 2.97 12.54
C TRP A 288 -6.85 2.82 12.20
N GLY A 289 -6.42 3.27 11.03
CA GLY A 289 -5.02 3.27 10.61
C GLY A 289 -4.14 4.09 11.55
N ALA A 290 -4.54 5.32 11.87
CA ALA A 290 -3.81 6.22 12.76
C ALA A 290 -3.72 5.68 14.19
N MET A 291 -4.80 5.09 14.71
CA MET A 291 -4.80 4.46 16.04
C MET A 291 -3.86 3.25 16.09
N ASN A 292 -3.78 2.45 15.02
CA ASN A 292 -2.81 1.36 14.94
C ASN A 292 -1.37 1.86 14.95
N VAL A 293 -1.09 2.96 14.23
CA VAL A 293 0.23 3.63 14.29
C VAL A 293 0.52 4.11 15.70
N TYR A 294 -0.44 4.76 16.36
CA TYR A 294 -0.29 5.22 17.75
C TYR A 294 -0.05 4.07 18.75
N LYS A 295 -0.80 2.96 18.63
CA LYS A 295 -0.68 1.81 19.55
C LYS A 295 0.72 1.17 19.51
N VAL A 296 1.39 1.22 18.35
CA VAL A 296 2.76 0.69 18.21
C VAL A 296 3.80 1.71 18.65
N THR A 297 3.59 3.01 18.38
CA THR A 297 4.59 4.06 18.62
C THR A 297 4.47 4.74 19.97
N GLY A 298 3.27 4.83 20.53
CA GLY A 298 2.96 5.65 21.71
C GLY A 298 3.07 7.16 21.46
N ASP A 299 3.18 7.59 20.19
CA ASP A 299 3.43 8.98 19.83
C ASP A 299 2.16 9.83 19.91
N LYS A 300 1.97 10.47 21.05
CA LYS A 300 0.83 11.37 21.28
C LYS A 300 0.90 12.64 20.43
N ALA A 301 2.09 13.10 20.06
CA ALA A 301 2.22 14.30 19.20
C ALA A 301 1.70 14.03 17.78
N PHE A 302 1.99 12.86 17.23
CA PHE A 302 1.39 12.42 15.97
C PHE A 302 -0.15 12.33 16.06
N LEU A 303 -0.66 11.80 17.17
CA LEU A 303 -2.10 11.68 17.37
C LEU A 303 -2.79 13.06 17.43
N ASP A 304 -2.17 14.03 18.09
CA ASP A 304 -2.66 15.42 18.17
C ASP A 304 -2.62 16.11 16.79
N GLU A 305 -1.56 15.91 16.03
CA GLU A 305 -1.39 16.47 14.69
C GLU A 305 -2.47 16.02 13.71
N ILE A 306 -2.86 14.73 13.75
CA ILE A 306 -3.78 14.15 12.77
C ILE A 306 -5.25 14.23 13.21
N PHE A 307 -5.54 14.38 14.50
CA PHE A 307 -6.88 14.23 15.07
C PHE A 307 -7.93 15.14 14.42
N ASP A 308 -7.66 16.44 14.32
CA ASP A 308 -8.63 17.40 13.77
C ASP A 308 -8.90 17.14 12.29
N LYS A 309 -7.92 16.63 11.54
CA LYS A 309 -8.07 16.22 10.14
C LYS A 309 -9.00 15.00 10.02
N LEU A 310 -8.79 13.99 10.86
CA LEU A 310 -9.62 12.78 10.93
C LEU A 310 -11.05 13.13 11.31
N TYR A 311 -11.25 13.96 12.35
CA TYR A 311 -12.56 14.36 12.79
C TYR A 311 -13.31 15.17 11.73
N LYS A 312 -12.63 16.04 11.00
CA LYS A 312 -13.20 16.80 9.88
C LYS A 312 -13.60 15.87 8.72
N PHE A 313 -12.82 14.85 8.40
CA PHE A 313 -13.18 13.84 7.40
C PHE A 313 -14.37 12.99 7.85
N HIS A 314 -14.43 12.64 9.14
CA HIS A 314 -15.58 11.98 9.75
C HIS A 314 -16.89 12.78 9.56
N GLN A 315 -16.84 14.10 9.85
CA GLN A 315 -18.00 14.98 9.71
C GLN A 315 -18.46 15.11 8.25
N TRP A 316 -17.51 15.08 7.30
CA TRP A 316 -17.83 15.14 5.87
C TRP A 316 -18.75 14.00 5.43
N TRP A 317 -18.59 12.78 5.94
CA TRP A 317 -19.46 11.66 5.60
C TRP A 317 -20.93 11.96 5.90
N TYR A 318 -21.23 12.51 7.07
CA TYR A 318 -22.61 12.84 7.46
C TYR A 318 -23.15 14.09 6.76
N ALA A 319 -22.30 15.02 6.38
CA ALA A 319 -22.72 16.21 5.63
C ALA A 319 -23.00 15.92 4.14
N GLU A 320 -22.28 14.98 3.54
CA GLU A 320 -22.25 14.79 2.08
C GLU A 320 -22.78 13.41 1.62
N ARG A 321 -22.97 12.47 2.55
CA ARG A 321 -23.28 11.05 2.27
C ARG A 321 -24.40 10.46 3.13
N ASP A 322 -25.17 11.27 3.82
CA ASP A 322 -26.38 10.90 4.58
C ASP A 322 -27.56 11.57 3.88
N HIS A 323 -28.16 10.86 2.90
CA HIS A 323 -29.15 11.42 1.98
C HIS A 323 -30.45 11.81 2.68
N ASP A 324 -30.93 11.01 3.63
CA ASP A 324 -32.19 11.22 4.35
C ASP A 324 -31.98 11.74 5.79
N HIS A 325 -30.74 12.11 6.16
CA HIS A 325 -30.37 12.68 7.44
C HIS A 325 -30.75 11.81 8.66
N ASN A 326 -30.66 10.50 8.50
CA ASN A 326 -30.98 9.55 9.55
C ASN A 326 -29.75 9.09 10.36
N GLY A 327 -28.55 9.54 10.01
CA GLY A 327 -27.27 9.18 10.64
C GLY A 327 -26.67 7.88 10.13
N ILE A 328 -27.20 7.32 9.04
CA ILE A 328 -26.73 6.12 8.35
C ILE A 328 -26.37 6.52 6.92
N CYS A 329 -25.11 6.37 6.56
CA CYS A 329 -24.60 6.92 5.30
C CYS A 329 -24.65 5.93 4.13
N GLU A 330 -24.66 6.49 2.92
CA GLU A 330 -24.55 5.80 1.64
C GLU A 330 -23.23 6.18 0.95
N TYR A 331 -22.62 5.27 0.20
CA TYR A 331 -21.55 5.64 -0.73
C TYR A 331 -22.06 6.55 -1.83
N GLY A 332 -21.18 7.41 -2.33
CA GLY A 332 -21.60 8.41 -3.29
C GLY A 332 -20.49 8.93 -4.18
N SER A 333 -20.75 10.05 -4.82
CA SER A 333 -19.79 10.73 -5.69
C SER A 333 -20.02 12.24 -5.73
N THR A 334 -19.02 12.97 -6.23
CA THR A 334 -19.13 14.42 -6.44
C THR A 334 -19.68 14.76 -7.83
N ASP A 335 -19.62 13.82 -8.77
CA ASP A 335 -20.04 13.98 -10.17
C ASP A 335 -21.38 13.32 -10.52
N GLY A 336 -22.01 12.65 -9.56
CA GLY A 336 -23.31 11.98 -9.73
C GLY A 336 -23.24 10.65 -10.47
N THR A 337 -22.05 10.12 -10.75
CA THR A 337 -21.91 8.84 -11.45
C THR A 337 -21.84 7.66 -10.48
N LEU A 338 -22.56 6.57 -10.83
CA LEU A 338 -22.51 5.32 -10.06
C LEU A 338 -21.09 4.71 -10.05
N ILE A 339 -20.33 4.87 -11.13
CA ILE A 339 -18.97 4.32 -11.19
C ILE A 339 -18.06 4.96 -10.15
N ALA A 340 -18.15 6.27 -9.93
CA ALA A 340 -17.36 6.94 -8.90
C ALA A 340 -17.86 6.56 -7.50
N ALA A 341 -19.17 6.45 -7.29
CA ALA A 341 -19.74 5.99 -6.03
C ALA A 341 -19.33 4.52 -5.69
N ALA A 342 -19.27 3.66 -6.69
CA ALA A 342 -18.77 2.31 -6.51
C ALA A 342 -17.24 2.30 -6.18
N TRP A 343 -16.44 3.20 -6.78
CA TRP A 343 -15.05 3.40 -6.40
C TRP A 343 -14.90 3.93 -4.97
N GLU A 344 -15.81 4.82 -4.52
CA GLU A 344 -15.81 5.29 -3.12
C GLU A 344 -16.01 4.14 -2.13
N SER A 345 -16.74 3.09 -2.50
CA SER A 345 -16.91 1.89 -1.68
C SER A 345 -15.63 1.04 -1.57
N GLY A 346 -14.65 1.26 -2.44
CA GLY A 346 -13.48 0.41 -2.61
C GLY A 346 -13.77 -0.97 -3.22
N MET A 347 -15.04 -1.35 -3.38
CA MET A 347 -15.49 -2.58 -4.05
C MET A 347 -16.07 -2.28 -5.43
N ASP A 348 -15.27 -1.69 -6.30
CA ASP A 348 -15.52 -0.95 -7.54
C ASP A 348 -16.66 -1.46 -8.44
N ASN A 349 -16.93 -2.74 -8.43
CA ASN A 349 -17.95 -3.38 -9.28
C ASN A 349 -18.74 -4.48 -8.55
N GLY A 350 -18.91 -4.35 -7.23
CA GLY A 350 -19.68 -5.30 -6.44
C GLY A 350 -21.07 -5.54 -6.99
N VAL A 351 -21.54 -6.81 -7.01
CA VAL A 351 -22.85 -7.20 -7.56
C VAL A 351 -24.00 -6.45 -6.89
N ARG A 352 -23.86 -6.10 -5.63
CA ARG A 352 -24.88 -5.34 -4.85
C ARG A 352 -25.18 -3.94 -5.43
N PHE A 353 -24.37 -3.45 -6.36
CA PHE A 353 -24.53 -2.15 -7.01
C PHE A 353 -25.20 -2.22 -8.40
N ASP A 354 -25.46 -3.42 -8.94
CA ASP A 354 -25.96 -3.58 -10.31
C ASP A 354 -27.28 -2.84 -10.59
N ASP A 355 -28.18 -2.79 -9.58
CA ASP A 355 -29.48 -2.12 -9.68
C ASP A 355 -29.54 -0.79 -8.89
N THR A 356 -28.38 -0.24 -8.51
CA THR A 356 -28.28 0.99 -7.71
C THR A 356 -28.47 2.24 -8.57
N ARG A 357 -29.16 3.23 -8.01
CA ARG A 357 -29.37 4.56 -8.60
C ARG A 357 -28.68 5.63 -7.77
N MET A 358 -28.33 6.74 -8.40
CA MET A 358 -27.75 7.90 -7.73
C MET A 358 -28.83 8.91 -7.38
N LEU A 359 -28.83 9.36 -6.13
CA LEU A 359 -29.69 10.39 -5.59
C LEU A 359 -28.89 11.67 -5.36
N LYS A 360 -29.45 12.82 -5.73
CA LYS A 360 -28.80 14.12 -5.49
C LYS A 360 -29.03 14.54 -4.05
N ASN A 361 -27.99 14.89 -3.32
CA ASN A 361 -28.05 15.43 -1.97
C ASN A 361 -28.20 16.97 -1.99
N GLU A 362 -28.39 17.58 -0.84
CA GLU A 362 -28.58 19.03 -0.72
C GLU A 362 -27.34 19.83 -1.14
N MET A 363 -26.15 19.32 -0.83
CA MET A 363 -24.88 19.98 -1.18
C MET A 363 -24.64 19.94 -2.69
N GLU A 364 -24.00 20.98 -3.25
CA GLU A 364 -23.86 21.17 -4.70
C GLU A 364 -23.23 20.00 -5.43
N LYS A 365 -22.18 19.41 -4.87
CA LYS A 365 -21.41 18.31 -5.47
C LYS A 365 -21.49 17.03 -4.64
N ALA A 366 -22.68 16.72 -4.13
CA ALA A 366 -22.92 15.55 -3.32
C ALA A 366 -24.05 14.68 -3.89
N TRP A 367 -23.76 13.41 -4.07
CA TRP A 367 -24.67 12.39 -4.56
C TRP A 367 -24.46 11.12 -3.76
N SER A 368 -25.54 10.43 -3.37
CA SER A 368 -25.52 9.14 -2.69
C SER A 368 -26.15 8.05 -3.53
N MET A 369 -25.75 6.80 -3.30
CA MET A 369 -26.48 5.63 -3.77
C MET A 369 -27.89 5.59 -3.11
N ASP A 370 -28.86 4.96 -3.76
CA ASP A 370 -30.21 4.73 -3.20
C ASP A 370 -30.26 3.56 -2.21
N GLN A 371 -29.13 3.31 -1.52
CA GLN A 371 -29.02 2.25 -0.51
C GLN A 371 -28.01 2.61 0.58
N GLU A 372 -28.38 2.37 1.83
CA GLU A 372 -27.50 2.41 2.99
C GLU A 372 -26.53 1.23 2.95
N ASN A 373 -25.24 1.51 3.05
CA ASN A 373 -24.24 0.46 2.83
C ASN A 373 -23.72 -0.11 4.17
N ILE A 374 -23.87 -1.41 4.35
CA ILE A 374 -23.50 -2.12 5.58
C ILE A 374 -22.02 -1.97 5.92
N CYS A 375 -21.13 -2.06 4.92
CA CYS A 375 -19.70 -1.90 5.16
C CYS A 375 -19.34 -0.45 5.54
N LEU A 376 -19.92 0.57 4.87
CA LEU A 376 -19.69 1.97 5.19
C LEU A 376 -20.06 2.27 6.65
N ASN A 377 -21.26 1.86 7.06
CA ASN A 377 -21.75 2.12 8.41
C ASN A 377 -20.99 1.29 9.47
N SER A 378 -20.46 0.12 9.12
CA SER A 378 -19.53 -0.62 9.97
C SER A 378 -18.20 0.11 10.11
N PHE A 379 -17.66 0.69 9.04
CA PHE A 379 -16.44 1.51 9.11
C PHE A 379 -16.69 2.81 9.90
N LEU A 380 -17.79 3.51 9.67
CA LEU A 380 -18.15 4.74 10.41
C LEU A 380 -18.37 4.48 11.90
N TYR A 381 -18.92 3.32 12.26
CA TYR A 381 -19.01 2.91 13.67
C TYR A 381 -17.63 2.78 14.32
N VAL A 382 -16.70 2.07 13.65
CA VAL A 382 -15.31 1.94 14.13
C VAL A 382 -14.61 3.29 14.15
N ASP A 383 -14.84 4.13 13.14
CA ASP A 383 -14.29 5.48 13.05
C ASP A 383 -14.72 6.35 14.24
N LYS A 384 -16.03 6.36 14.58
CA LYS A 384 -16.55 7.06 15.78
C LYS A 384 -15.92 6.56 17.08
N LEU A 385 -15.84 5.25 17.28
CA LEU A 385 -15.24 4.69 18.49
C LEU A 385 -13.74 4.98 18.59
N THR A 386 -13.05 4.93 17.46
CA THR A 386 -11.62 5.24 17.38
C THR A 386 -11.36 6.72 17.66
N LEU A 387 -12.14 7.61 17.07
CA LEU A 387 -12.08 9.05 17.36
C LEU A 387 -12.44 9.36 18.80
N SER A 388 -13.40 8.65 19.40
CA SER A 388 -13.74 8.74 20.82
C SER A 388 -12.53 8.37 21.71
N GLU A 389 -11.85 7.24 21.40
CA GLU A 389 -10.64 6.81 22.10
C GLU A 389 -9.51 7.86 21.96
N MET A 390 -9.28 8.38 20.74
CA MET A 390 -8.30 9.44 20.48
C MET A 390 -8.63 10.73 21.26
N ALA A 391 -9.88 11.16 21.23
CA ALA A 391 -10.35 12.35 21.96
C ALA A 391 -10.11 12.22 23.47
N SER A 392 -10.38 11.05 24.04
CA SER A 392 -10.08 10.76 25.46
C SER A 392 -8.58 10.84 25.75
N ILE A 393 -7.72 10.25 24.91
CA ILE A 393 -6.25 10.32 25.05
C ILE A 393 -5.75 11.77 24.98
N LEU A 394 -6.38 12.61 24.15
CA LEU A 394 -6.05 14.02 23.97
C LEU A 394 -6.70 14.94 25.02
N GLY A 395 -7.53 14.41 25.92
CA GLY A 395 -8.22 15.17 26.98
C GLY A 395 -9.48 15.89 26.51
N LYS A 396 -10.03 15.54 25.33
CA LYS A 396 -11.27 16.11 24.77
C LYS A 396 -12.48 15.26 25.21
N GLN A 397 -12.75 15.20 26.51
CA GLN A 397 -13.66 14.23 27.14
C GLN A 397 -15.11 14.35 26.65
N GLU A 398 -15.65 15.56 26.52
CA GLU A 398 -17.02 15.79 26.05
C GLU A 398 -17.23 15.24 24.63
N LEU A 399 -16.27 15.47 23.73
CA LEU A 399 -16.31 14.93 22.38
C LEU A 399 -16.20 13.40 22.36
N SER A 400 -15.36 12.83 23.23
CA SER A 400 -15.25 11.38 23.40
C SER A 400 -16.59 10.75 23.75
N GLU A 401 -17.29 11.27 24.74
CA GLU A 401 -18.59 10.78 25.19
C GLU A 401 -19.70 10.96 24.12
N GLN A 402 -19.68 12.08 23.41
CA GLN A 402 -20.59 12.34 22.29
C GLN A 402 -20.43 11.28 21.19
N LEU A 403 -19.19 11.06 20.71
CA LEU A 403 -18.91 10.11 19.64
C LEU A 403 -19.26 8.66 20.04
N ALA A 404 -18.96 8.28 21.27
CA ALA A 404 -19.35 6.96 21.79
C ALA A 404 -20.87 6.77 21.80
N LYS A 405 -21.63 7.79 22.20
CA LYS A 405 -23.10 7.75 22.19
C LYS A 405 -23.66 7.68 20.78
N GLU A 406 -23.11 8.44 19.86
CA GLU A 406 -23.52 8.40 18.44
C GLU A 406 -23.23 7.04 17.80
N ALA A 407 -22.12 6.38 18.16
CA ALA A 407 -21.79 5.05 17.69
C ALA A 407 -22.87 4.01 18.06
N GLU A 408 -23.45 4.08 19.28
CA GLU A 408 -24.50 3.16 19.70
C GLU A 408 -25.78 3.26 18.84
N VAL A 409 -26.06 4.41 18.23
CA VAL A 409 -27.17 4.59 17.30
C VAL A 409 -26.93 3.74 16.02
N ILE A 410 -25.74 3.83 15.44
CA ILE A 410 -25.36 3.03 14.28
C ILE A 410 -25.42 1.54 14.62
N LYS A 411 -24.87 1.15 15.76
CA LYS A 411 -24.87 -0.25 16.21
C LYS A 411 -26.30 -0.82 16.28
N LEU A 412 -27.19 -0.10 16.93
CA LEU A 412 -28.59 -0.53 17.07
C LEU A 412 -29.27 -0.63 15.70
N TYR A 413 -29.03 0.33 14.81
CA TYR A 413 -29.57 0.31 13.45
C TYR A 413 -29.08 -0.92 12.66
N VAL A 414 -27.78 -1.16 12.63
CA VAL A 414 -27.19 -2.31 11.94
C VAL A 414 -27.74 -3.63 12.48
N GLN A 415 -27.79 -3.79 13.80
CA GLN A 415 -28.31 -5.00 14.45
C GLN A 415 -29.78 -5.29 14.11
N THR A 416 -30.60 -4.24 13.96
CA THR A 416 -32.07 -4.39 13.87
C THR A 416 -32.63 -4.21 12.47
N LYS A 417 -31.92 -3.48 11.58
CA LYS A 417 -32.40 -3.14 10.23
C LYS A 417 -31.59 -3.78 9.12
N MET A 418 -30.28 -3.97 9.32
CA MET A 418 -29.39 -4.49 8.27
C MET A 418 -29.14 -5.99 8.38
N TYR A 419 -29.60 -6.64 9.47
CA TYR A 419 -29.53 -8.08 9.66
C TYR A 419 -30.82 -8.74 9.19
N ASP A 420 -30.69 -9.71 8.27
CA ASP A 420 -31.81 -10.55 7.81
C ASP A 420 -31.79 -11.88 8.56
N SER A 421 -32.77 -12.08 9.43
CA SER A 421 -32.84 -13.29 10.27
C SER A 421 -33.21 -14.56 9.50
N GLU A 422 -33.76 -14.45 8.29
CA GLU A 422 -34.09 -15.59 7.43
C GLU A 422 -32.82 -16.21 6.84
N SER A 423 -31.92 -15.38 6.29
CA SER A 423 -30.66 -15.84 5.73
C SER A 423 -29.52 -15.89 6.75
N GLY A 424 -29.67 -15.22 7.90
CA GLY A 424 -28.66 -15.15 8.95
C GLY A 424 -27.45 -14.28 8.60
N PHE A 425 -27.63 -13.29 7.75
CA PHE A 425 -26.55 -12.45 7.23
C PHE A 425 -26.88 -10.96 7.20
N PHE A 426 -25.87 -10.07 7.06
CA PHE A 426 -26.08 -8.63 6.96
C PHE A 426 -26.05 -8.15 5.52
N TYR A 427 -26.87 -7.15 5.20
CA TYR A 427 -27.04 -6.61 3.84
C TYR A 427 -27.16 -5.09 3.83
N ASP A 428 -26.89 -4.50 2.68
CA ASP A 428 -27.28 -3.12 2.36
C ASP A 428 -28.81 -3.01 2.35
N ILE A 429 -29.35 -1.82 2.65
CA ILE A 429 -30.79 -1.56 2.73
C ILE A 429 -31.18 -0.48 1.71
N ARG A 430 -32.20 -0.75 0.88
CA ARG A 430 -32.75 0.24 -0.06
C ARG A 430 -33.42 1.38 0.69
N LEU A 431 -33.19 2.62 0.25
CA LEU A 431 -33.77 3.81 0.88
C LEU A 431 -35.30 3.91 0.66
N ASN A 432 -35.78 3.51 -0.51
CA ASN A 432 -37.19 3.71 -0.92
C ASN A 432 -38.20 2.83 -0.18
N ASP A 433 -37.85 1.56 0.09
CA ASP A 433 -38.79 0.57 0.65
C ASP A 433 -38.21 -0.20 1.86
N ARG A 434 -36.99 0.16 2.26
CA ARG A 434 -36.25 -0.46 3.38
C ARG A 434 -36.05 -1.98 3.24
N THR A 435 -35.99 -2.47 2.01
CA THR A 435 -35.72 -3.89 1.74
C THR A 435 -34.22 -4.18 1.67
N PRO A 436 -33.78 -5.37 2.09
CA PRO A 436 -32.38 -5.77 1.98
C PRO A 436 -31.98 -6.06 0.53
N VAL A 437 -30.78 -5.62 0.15
CA VAL A 437 -30.11 -6.01 -1.11
C VAL A 437 -29.48 -7.39 -0.89
N LYS A 438 -30.24 -8.46 -1.11
CA LYS A 438 -29.85 -9.84 -0.77
C LYS A 438 -28.73 -10.39 -1.69
N VAL A 439 -27.56 -9.78 -1.65
CA VAL A 439 -26.31 -10.26 -2.24
C VAL A 439 -25.35 -10.59 -1.11
N MET A 440 -25.02 -11.86 -0.91
CA MET A 440 -24.05 -12.27 0.09
C MET A 440 -22.63 -11.97 -0.42
N GLY A 441 -21.97 -11.02 0.22
CA GLY A 441 -20.60 -10.60 -0.09
C GLY A 441 -19.78 -10.31 1.16
N ALA A 442 -18.53 -9.94 0.94
CA ALA A 442 -17.57 -9.65 2.02
C ALA A 442 -18.03 -8.53 2.96
N GLU A 443 -18.86 -7.61 2.48
CA GLU A 443 -19.46 -6.54 3.27
C GLU A 443 -20.26 -7.06 4.47
N GLY A 444 -20.87 -8.24 4.36
CA GLY A 444 -21.76 -8.78 5.38
C GLY A 444 -21.08 -9.33 6.64
N TRP A 445 -19.74 -9.50 6.65
CA TRP A 445 -19.02 -9.82 7.88
C TRP A 445 -18.32 -8.62 8.54
N LEU A 446 -18.39 -7.42 7.93
CA LEU A 446 -17.82 -6.21 8.53
C LEU A 446 -18.42 -5.88 9.89
N PRO A 447 -19.73 -6.14 10.17
CA PRO A 447 -20.28 -5.99 11.53
C PRO A 447 -19.59 -6.83 12.61
N LEU A 448 -19.01 -7.99 12.26
CA LEU A 448 -18.20 -8.77 13.19
C LEU A 448 -16.87 -8.05 13.47
N TRP A 449 -16.17 -7.61 12.42
CA TRP A 449 -14.94 -6.85 12.58
C TRP A 449 -15.16 -5.58 13.40
N ALA A 450 -16.23 -4.88 13.15
CA ALA A 450 -16.62 -3.67 13.87
C ALA A 450 -17.01 -3.93 15.35
N GLY A 451 -17.44 -5.15 15.70
CA GLY A 451 -17.98 -5.48 17.02
C GLY A 451 -19.43 -5.02 17.21
N ILE A 452 -20.15 -4.91 16.12
CA ILE A 452 -21.57 -4.49 16.08
C ILE A 452 -22.49 -5.67 16.36
N ALA A 453 -22.28 -6.82 15.72
CA ALA A 453 -23.17 -7.96 15.76
C ALA A 453 -23.51 -8.43 17.19
N THR A 454 -24.71 -8.94 17.43
CA THR A 454 -24.96 -9.68 18.66
C THR A 454 -24.23 -11.04 18.63
N PRO A 455 -24.04 -11.73 19.76
CA PRO A 455 -23.42 -13.06 19.75
C PRO A 455 -24.12 -14.04 18.81
N GLU A 456 -25.45 -14.02 18.78
CA GLU A 456 -26.26 -14.91 17.94
C GLU A 456 -26.11 -14.56 16.43
N GLN A 457 -26.08 -13.27 16.10
CA GLN A 457 -25.81 -12.79 14.74
C GLN A 457 -24.40 -13.17 14.28
N ALA A 458 -23.41 -13.00 15.16
CA ALA A 458 -22.04 -13.36 14.88
C ALA A 458 -21.87 -14.87 14.65
N GLU A 459 -22.55 -15.70 15.44
CA GLU A 459 -22.56 -17.16 15.24
C GLU A 459 -23.14 -17.55 13.89
N SER A 460 -24.26 -16.91 13.49
CA SER A 460 -24.89 -17.17 12.20
C SER A 460 -23.96 -16.80 11.03
N VAL A 461 -23.39 -15.59 11.06
CA VAL A 461 -22.43 -15.14 10.02
C VAL A 461 -21.20 -16.03 9.99
N LYS A 462 -20.63 -16.40 11.16
CA LYS A 462 -19.51 -17.35 11.26
C LYS A 462 -19.84 -18.68 10.58
N ASN A 463 -21.04 -19.23 10.80
CA ASN A 463 -21.44 -20.49 10.17
C ASN A 463 -21.45 -20.39 8.65
N ILE A 464 -21.93 -19.27 8.08
CA ILE A 464 -21.90 -19.00 6.63
C ILE A 464 -20.46 -18.82 6.13
N MET A 465 -19.61 -18.08 6.86
CA MET A 465 -18.20 -17.90 6.51
C MET A 465 -17.43 -19.23 6.49
N MET A 466 -17.81 -20.18 7.34
CA MET A 466 -17.16 -21.50 7.46
C MET A 466 -17.76 -22.56 6.51
N ASP A 467 -18.86 -22.29 5.83
CA ASP A 467 -19.48 -23.25 4.90
C ASP A 467 -18.75 -23.22 3.54
N GLU A 468 -18.30 -24.40 3.09
CA GLU A 468 -17.63 -24.57 1.79
C GLU A 468 -18.54 -24.24 0.58
N LYS A 469 -19.85 -24.28 0.76
CA LYS A 469 -20.82 -23.89 -0.27
C LYS A 469 -20.95 -22.38 -0.44
N HIS A 470 -20.42 -21.61 0.51
CA HIS A 470 -20.50 -20.16 0.55
C HIS A 470 -19.10 -19.52 0.50
N PHE A 471 -18.45 -19.32 1.62
CA PHE A 471 -17.20 -18.55 1.68
C PHE A 471 -15.95 -19.37 2.06
N ASN A 472 -16.09 -20.60 2.57
CA ASN A 472 -14.94 -21.45 2.87
C ASN A 472 -14.50 -22.31 1.67
N SER A 473 -14.48 -21.73 0.48
CA SER A 473 -14.04 -22.37 -0.77
C SER A 473 -12.56 -22.78 -0.73
N TYR A 474 -11.97 -23.23 -1.84
CA TYR A 474 -10.56 -23.62 -1.90
C TYR A 474 -9.64 -22.54 -1.32
N LEU A 475 -9.75 -21.30 -1.79
CA LEU A 475 -9.17 -20.11 -1.14
C LEU A 475 -10.30 -19.34 -0.46
N PRO A 476 -10.32 -19.23 0.88
CA PRO A 476 -11.50 -18.77 1.61
C PRO A 476 -11.71 -17.25 1.54
N LEU A 477 -12.93 -16.85 1.88
CA LEU A 477 -13.37 -15.46 2.05
C LEU A 477 -13.30 -14.62 0.77
N GLY A 478 -13.85 -15.18 -0.34
CA GLY A 478 -14.10 -14.42 -1.56
C GLY A 478 -15.05 -13.24 -1.36
N THR A 479 -14.99 -12.26 -2.25
CA THR A 479 -15.82 -11.05 -2.15
C THR A 479 -17.27 -11.24 -2.53
N LEU A 480 -17.63 -12.40 -3.08
CA LEU A 480 -19.00 -12.82 -3.40
C LEU A 480 -19.14 -14.30 -3.06
N ASP A 481 -20.30 -14.68 -2.55
CA ASP A 481 -20.67 -16.07 -2.32
C ASP A 481 -20.40 -16.93 -3.56
N VAL A 482 -19.71 -18.05 -3.39
CA VAL A 482 -19.33 -18.92 -4.52
C VAL A 482 -20.53 -19.57 -5.20
N SER A 483 -21.69 -19.64 -4.55
CA SER A 483 -22.95 -20.14 -5.12
C SER A 483 -23.70 -19.10 -5.97
N HIS A 484 -23.30 -17.81 -5.90
CA HIS A 484 -24.01 -16.72 -6.56
C HIS A 484 -23.84 -16.79 -8.09
N PRO A 485 -24.93 -16.66 -8.90
CA PRO A 485 -24.87 -16.81 -10.36
C PRO A 485 -24.01 -15.75 -11.07
N ALA A 486 -23.79 -14.61 -10.44
CA ALA A 486 -22.90 -13.56 -10.96
C ALA A 486 -21.43 -13.74 -10.57
N LEU A 487 -21.04 -14.85 -9.94
CA LEU A 487 -19.65 -15.16 -9.62
C LEU A 487 -18.78 -15.13 -10.87
N ARG A 488 -17.65 -14.43 -10.77
CA ARG A 488 -16.61 -14.34 -11.82
C ARG A 488 -15.23 -14.51 -11.19
N PRO A 489 -14.80 -15.77 -10.93
CA PRO A 489 -13.66 -16.06 -10.07
C PRO A 489 -12.30 -15.57 -10.63
N THR A 490 -12.20 -15.35 -11.96
CA THR A 490 -10.94 -14.94 -12.62
C THR A 490 -10.94 -13.48 -13.01
N PHE A 491 -12.01 -12.98 -13.64
CA PHE A 491 -12.08 -11.63 -14.20
C PHE A 491 -13.13 -10.74 -13.49
N GLY A 492 -13.62 -11.19 -12.35
CA GLY A 492 -14.71 -10.52 -11.64
C GLY A 492 -14.31 -9.28 -10.87
N TYR A 493 -13.03 -9.10 -10.58
CA TYR A 493 -12.47 -8.07 -9.72
C TYR A 493 -13.09 -8.14 -8.30
N TRP A 494 -14.19 -7.44 -8.01
CA TRP A 494 -14.93 -7.55 -6.74
C TRP A 494 -16.16 -8.48 -6.83
N ARG A 495 -16.26 -9.32 -7.88
CA ARG A 495 -17.34 -10.30 -8.09
C ARG A 495 -16.84 -11.72 -7.87
N GLY A 496 -16.17 -11.98 -6.75
CA GLY A 496 -15.71 -13.30 -6.34
C GLY A 496 -14.24 -13.41 -5.96
N PRO A 497 -13.26 -12.82 -6.69
CA PRO A 497 -11.86 -12.86 -6.28
C PRO A 497 -11.64 -12.53 -4.80
N VAL A 498 -10.66 -13.21 -4.19
CA VAL A 498 -10.32 -13.03 -2.78
C VAL A 498 -9.38 -11.85 -2.63
N TRP A 499 -9.79 -10.85 -1.88
CA TRP A 499 -9.03 -9.66 -1.55
C TRP A 499 -8.59 -9.71 -0.08
N PHE A 500 -7.29 -9.56 0.16
CA PHE A 500 -6.77 -9.83 1.49
C PHE A 500 -7.26 -8.85 2.58
N ASN A 501 -7.63 -7.63 2.22
CA ASN A 501 -8.24 -6.71 3.18
C ASN A 501 -9.58 -7.27 3.73
N GLN A 502 -10.41 -7.85 2.88
CA GLN A 502 -11.67 -8.47 3.29
C GLN A 502 -11.42 -9.77 4.10
N VAL A 503 -10.40 -10.54 3.72
CA VAL A 503 -9.94 -11.70 4.51
C VAL A 503 -9.48 -11.26 5.90
N TYR A 504 -8.68 -10.19 5.99
CA TYR A 504 -8.21 -9.64 7.26
C TYR A 504 -9.38 -9.20 8.16
N PHE A 505 -10.34 -8.46 7.62
CA PHE A 505 -11.52 -8.04 8.36
C PHE A 505 -12.35 -9.24 8.81
N GLY A 506 -12.55 -10.24 7.96
CA GLY A 506 -13.29 -11.45 8.31
C GLY A 506 -12.62 -12.24 9.45
N ILE A 507 -11.32 -12.52 9.32
CA ILE A 507 -10.55 -13.28 10.32
C ILE A 507 -10.49 -12.53 11.66
N THR A 508 -10.22 -11.22 11.63
CA THR A 508 -10.15 -10.42 12.86
C THR A 508 -11.52 -10.22 13.49
N GLY A 509 -12.59 -10.20 12.68
CA GLY A 509 -13.97 -10.25 13.14
C GLY A 509 -14.27 -11.53 13.91
N LEU A 510 -13.89 -12.70 13.38
CA LEU A 510 -14.04 -13.99 14.08
C LEU A 510 -13.28 -14.01 15.41
N LYS A 511 -12.02 -13.58 15.44
CA LYS A 511 -11.23 -13.46 16.67
C LYS A 511 -11.92 -12.60 17.73
N ARG A 512 -12.53 -11.47 17.33
CA ARG A 512 -13.23 -10.55 18.22
C ARG A 512 -14.38 -11.21 18.99
N TYR A 513 -15.05 -12.16 18.36
CA TYR A 513 -16.16 -12.94 18.98
C TYR A 513 -15.70 -14.26 19.62
N GLY A 514 -14.41 -14.49 19.74
CA GLY A 514 -13.84 -15.68 20.39
C GLY A 514 -13.73 -16.91 19.51
N TYR A 515 -14.04 -16.83 18.21
CA TYR A 515 -13.90 -17.91 17.23
C TYR A 515 -12.45 -18.03 16.75
N VAL A 516 -11.55 -18.32 17.70
CA VAL A 516 -10.10 -18.30 17.47
C VAL A 516 -9.66 -19.48 16.62
N GLU A 517 -10.27 -20.65 16.79
CA GLU A 517 -9.94 -21.86 16.03
C GLU A 517 -10.34 -21.71 14.56
N GLU A 518 -11.53 -21.18 14.28
CA GLU A 518 -12.00 -20.88 12.93
C GLU A 518 -11.13 -19.82 12.25
N ALA A 519 -10.76 -18.79 12.98
CA ALA A 519 -9.87 -17.74 12.50
C ALA A 519 -8.48 -18.28 12.14
N ASP A 520 -7.89 -19.16 12.97
CA ASP A 520 -6.60 -19.80 12.68
C ASP A 520 -6.71 -20.75 11.48
N LEU A 521 -7.78 -21.53 11.41
CA LEU A 521 -8.05 -22.43 10.26
C LEU A 521 -8.09 -21.63 8.95
N LEU A 522 -8.88 -20.55 8.88
CA LEU A 522 -8.98 -19.72 7.68
C LEU A 522 -7.65 -19.02 7.36
N THR A 523 -6.91 -18.56 8.37
CA THR A 523 -5.57 -17.97 8.19
C THR A 523 -4.64 -18.98 7.53
N ARG A 524 -4.50 -20.17 8.10
CA ARG A 524 -3.62 -21.23 7.58
C ARG A 524 -4.04 -21.70 6.20
N LYS A 525 -5.35 -21.86 5.98
CA LYS A 525 -5.91 -22.25 4.68
C LYS A 525 -5.60 -21.20 3.61
N PHE A 526 -5.79 -19.90 3.92
CA PHE A 526 -5.43 -18.82 3.00
C PHE A 526 -3.94 -18.84 2.66
N MET A 527 -3.07 -18.87 3.68
CA MET A 527 -1.61 -18.83 3.49
C MET A 527 -1.11 -20.03 2.66
N ALA A 528 -1.70 -21.22 2.86
CA ALA A 528 -1.31 -22.43 2.15
C ALA A 528 -1.79 -22.46 0.69
N HIS A 529 -2.96 -21.90 0.41
CA HIS A 529 -3.62 -22.04 -0.89
C HIS A 529 -3.44 -20.83 -1.82
N ALA A 530 -3.11 -19.63 -1.30
CA ALA A 530 -2.80 -18.49 -2.14
C ALA A 530 -1.48 -18.72 -2.89
N GLN A 531 -1.57 -18.86 -4.21
CA GLN A 531 -0.44 -19.19 -5.07
C GLN A 531 0.73 -18.21 -4.86
N GLY A 532 1.93 -18.72 -4.71
CA GLY A 532 3.14 -17.93 -4.54
C GLY A 532 3.40 -17.48 -3.10
N LEU A 533 2.42 -17.54 -2.20
CA LEU A 533 2.57 -16.99 -0.86
C LEU A 533 3.58 -17.78 0.00
N MET A 534 3.51 -19.11 -0.03
CA MET A 534 4.44 -20.02 0.68
C MET A 534 5.76 -20.26 -0.07
N THR A 535 5.93 -19.71 -1.28
CA THR A 535 7.11 -19.84 -2.14
C THR A 535 7.76 -18.49 -2.41
N ASP A 536 8.65 -18.40 -3.40
CA ASP A 536 9.31 -17.15 -3.80
C ASP A 536 8.43 -16.23 -4.69
N GLY A 537 7.20 -16.62 -5.00
CA GLY A 537 6.25 -15.81 -5.76
C GLY A 537 5.84 -14.53 -5.01
N PRO A 538 5.48 -13.46 -5.74
CA PRO A 538 5.06 -12.19 -5.13
C PRO A 538 3.69 -12.30 -4.44
N ILE A 539 3.41 -11.38 -3.52
CA ILE A 539 2.09 -11.17 -2.93
C ILE A 539 1.26 -10.38 -3.94
N HIS A 540 0.07 -10.88 -4.29
CA HIS A 540 -0.78 -10.27 -5.31
C HIS A 540 -1.91 -9.41 -4.74
N GLU A 541 -2.51 -8.64 -5.63
CA GLU A 541 -3.68 -7.79 -5.38
C GLU A 541 -4.87 -8.62 -4.90
N ASN A 542 -5.18 -9.68 -5.64
CA ASN A 542 -6.24 -10.63 -5.32
C ASN A 542 -5.95 -12.02 -5.93
N TYR A 543 -6.82 -12.98 -5.60
CA TYR A 543 -6.64 -14.38 -5.95
C TYR A 543 -7.97 -15.03 -6.35
N ASN A 544 -7.91 -16.10 -7.13
CA ASN A 544 -9.07 -16.89 -7.52
C ASN A 544 -9.59 -17.74 -6.33
N PRO A 545 -10.86 -17.60 -5.91
CA PRO A 545 -11.41 -18.32 -4.76
C PRO A 545 -11.46 -19.85 -4.96
N LEU A 546 -11.53 -20.32 -6.22
CA LEU A 546 -11.72 -21.73 -6.53
C LEU A 546 -10.41 -22.48 -6.78
N THR A 547 -9.32 -21.77 -7.13
CA THR A 547 -8.03 -22.39 -7.50
C THR A 547 -6.84 -21.84 -6.72
N GLY A 548 -6.98 -20.68 -6.07
CA GLY A 548 -5.89 -19.98 -5.41
C GLY A 548 -4.93 -19.27 -6.36
N GLU A 549 -5.17 -19.29 -7.67
CA GLU A 549 -4.32 -18.63 -8.68
C GLU A 549 -4.25 -17.13 -8.46
N VAL A 550 -3.06 -16.57 -8.70
CA VAL A 550 -2.81 -15.13 -8.63
C VAL A 550 -3.58 -14.37 -9.69
N LEU A 551 -4.13 -13.22 -9.30
CA LEU A 551 -4.84 -12.30 -10.19
C LEU A 551 -4.25 -10.87 -10.06
N ASN A 552 -4.41 -10.08 -11.12
CA ASN A 552 -4.07 -8.66 -11.19
C ASN A 552 -2.62 -8.32 -10.76
N ALA A 553 -2.41 -7.22 -10.02
CA ALA A 553 -1.08 -6.69 -9.78
C ALA A 553 -0.26 -7.53 -8.77
N PRO A 554 0.99 -7.91 -9.09
CA PRO A 554 1.92 -8.48 -8.12
C PRO A 554 2.48 -7.40 -7.20
N ASN A 555 3.12 -7.83 -6.10
CA ASN A 555 3.77 -6.96 -5.11
C ASN A 555 2.81 -5.93 -4.50
N PHE A 556 1.66 -6.37 -4.04
CA PHE A 556 0.58 -5.50 -3.64
C PHE A 556 0.68 -5.06 -2.17
N GLY A 557 0.58 -3.73 -1.96
CA GLY A 557 0.89 -3.08 -0.69
C GLY A 557 -0.04 -3.47 0.45
N TRP A 558 -1.37 -3.23 0.32
CA TRP A 558 -2.26 -3.53 1.45
C TRP A 558 -2.32 -5.02 1.78
N SER A 559 -2.27 -5.91 0.75
CA SER A 559 -2.21 -7.35 1.01
C SER A 559 -0.99 -7.68 1.87
N SER A 560 0.17 -7.10 1.55
CA SER A 560 1.39 -7.29 2.31
C SER A 560 1.30 -6.71 3.73
N ALA A 561 0.74 -5.51 3.89
CA ALA A 561 0.60 -4.85 5.19
C ALA A 561 -0.33 -5.63 6.13
N LEU A 562 -1.48 -6.07 5.61
CA LEU A 562 -2.47 -6.77 6.42
C LEU A 562 -2.09 -8.24 6.68
N ILE A 563 -1.36 -8.90 5.76
CA ILE A 563 -0.70 -10.19 6.04
C ILE A 563 0.28 -10.03 7.19
N LEU A 564 1.14 -9.00 7.14
CA LEU A 564 2.10 -8.74 8.20
C LEU A 564 1.40 -8.54 9.55
N ARG A 565 0.35 -7.71 9.58
CA ARG A 565 -0.48 -7.53 10.78
C ARG A 565 -1.06 -8.84 11.29
N LEU A 566 -1.69 -9.62 10.42
CA LEU A 566 -2.32 -10.89 10.82
C LEU A 566 -1.33 -11.88 11.43
N LEU A 567 -0.07 -11.85 10.96
CA LEU A 567 1.00 -12.70 11.47
C LEU A 567 1.61 -12.17 12.78
N LEU A 568 1.59 -10.85 13.02
CA LEU A 568 2.22 -10.23 14.18
C LEU A 568 1.25 -9.92 15.33
N ASP A 569 0.02 -9.51 15.02
CA ASP A 569 -1.01 -9.20 16.02
C ASP A 569 -1.53 -10.51 16.65
N GLN A 570 -1.68 -10.52 17.98
CA GLN A 570 -2.22 -11.63 18.76
C GLN A 570 -3.73 -11.50 18.95
#